data_d73cabb1794ef5a682268b5116f13629
#
_entry.id   d73cabb1794ef5a682268b5116f13629
#
_cell.length_a   1.000
_cell.length_b   1.000
_cell.length_c   1.000
_cell.angle_alpha   90.00
_cell.angle_beta   90.00
_cell.angle_gamma   90.00
#
_symmetry.space_group_name_H-M   'P 1'
#
loop_
_entity.id
_entity.type
_entity.pdbx_description
1 polymer ?
#
loop_
_entity_poly.entity_id
_entity_poly.type
_entity_poly.pdbx_seq_one_letter_code
_entity_poly.pdbx_strand_id
1 'polypeptide(L)'
;SNLFKEVDEYLELTFKYLTQEQKDLINKMTKADIDKYVSISITTNTDLVEVLGCELKCLNVDSSFHTDFVIDSDFTVGGKKPLVLPVDTFRKSLIYTQDVWDEKTVVPIHDDAPLDKRKLPVDGRTYPYLTMGDFLEDTLICNSYPLNVDCFYNGGDKQCGEDGGFSYLLPIKKAYFLYFTIEDLKKHFRMERLEVVSDKVVKVTLDIPVKAENGQVNFITYERFYYENLAGNSDESSGRIIVKDFALHIFPFLKVKQNVMADYRVNVMDFEGDDKYNLSFGNDQGVFEKECCLRRNNTSDGDVIVAGRTVLSPQTFVFKSVFSYLVFNVEGVDNIIIPEFQGKVGARSFEFAIDFGTSNTHIEYRMDGGKIEPFTIKKNESLIQPMNIGYGKDPDDVIMADFMPSVIGEYFKFPTRTVLSEKAGLDWIGTEVVPMAETNLPFVFETMDLPPYNKSHVDLKWAAEVESQNRICSYFENLMMLMRNKVLMNGGDLSATKIAWFYPASMSSKRVTKIRDTWKMLYGIYFGGDSDTQIITMSESVVPYYYYKKNSKATTNVVSVDIG
;
A
#
# COMPACT_ATOMS: atom_id res chain seq x y z
N SER A 1 18.87 13.35 9.90
CA SER A 1 20.09 12.54 10.11
C SER A 1 20.37 11.55 8.97
N ASN A 2 19.37 11.00 8.29
CA ASN A 2 19.59 10.12 7.14
C ASN A 2 20.09 10.89 5.91
N LEU A 3 19.63 12.12 5.70
CA LEU A 3 20.10 12.96 4.59
C LEU A 3 21.61 13.23 4.67
N PHE A 4 22.16 13.46 5.87
CA PHE A 4 23.60 13.63 6.05
C PHE A 4 24.38 12.35 5.73
N LYS A 5 23.83 11.19 6.05
CA LYS A 5 24.49 9.91 5.73
C LYS A 5 24.50 9.64 4.22
N GLU A 6 23.40 9.94 3.53
CA GLU A 6 23.32 9.80 2.08
C GLU A 6 24.22 10.81 1.35
N VAL A 7 24.35 12.04 1.88
CA VAL A 7 25.29 13.04 1.36
C VAL A 7 26.73 12.62 1.60
N ASP A 8 27.06 12.07 2.77
CA ASP A 8 28.39 11.53 3.07
C ASP A 8 28.75 10.35 2.14
N GLU A 9 27.85 9.40 1.95
CA GLU A 9 28.04 8.28 1.04
C GLU A 9 28.19 8.77 -0.42
N TYR A 10 27.42 9.76 -0.83
CA TYR A 10 27.53 10.38 -2.15
C TYR A 10 28.86 11.14 -2.31
N LEU A 11 29.28 11.87 -1.30
CA LEU A 11 30.56 12.59 -1.29
C LEU A 11 31.75 11.63 -1.31
N GLU A 12 31.71 10.54 -0.54
CA GLU A 12 32.74 9.49 -0.57
C GLU A 12 32.85 8.83 -1.95
N LEU A 13 31.70 8.49 -2.58
CA LEU A 13 31.65 7.95 -3.91
C LEU A 13 32.15 8.96 -4.95
N THR A 14 31.78 10.22 -4.83
CA THR A 14 32.16 11.28 -5.77
C THR A 14 33.63 11.64 -5.59
N PHE A 15 34.16 11.68 -4.36
CA PHE A 15 35.55 11.96 -4.06
C PHE A 15 36.50 10.99 -4.74
N LYS A 16 36.08 9.74 -4.93
CA LYS A 16 36.84 8.72 -5.65
C LYS A 16 37.12 9.09 -7.13
N TYR A 17 36.17 9.82 -7.74
CA TYR A 17 36.20 10.20 -9.17
C TYR A 17 36.70 11.62 -9.42
N LEU A 18 36.99 12.39 -8.34
CA LEU A 18 37.52 13.73 -8.48
C LEU A 18 38.98 13.71 -9.02
N THR A 19 39.34 14.75 -9.78
CA THR A 19 40.73 14.96 -10.20
C THR A 19 41.59 15.26 -8.98
N GLN A 20 42.93 15.09 -9.11
CA GLN A 20 43.83 15.36 -8.00
C GLN A 20 43.75 16.84 -7.56
N GLU A 21 43.59 17.78 -8.51
CA GLU A 21 43.41 19.22 -8.21
C GLU A 21 42.15 19.49 -7.40
N GLN A 22 41.05 18.82 -7.71
CA GLN A 22 39.77 18.94 -6.96
C GLN A 22 39.91 18.36 -5.54
N LYS A 23 40.60 17.22 -5.40
CA LYS A 23 40.91 16.62 -4.09
C LYS A 23 41.76 17.54 -3.22
N ASP A 24 42.78 18.16 -3.82
CA ASP A 24 43.69 19.08 -3.15
C ASP A 24 42.95 20.38 -2.71
N LEU A 25 41.96 20.81 -3.49
CA LEU A 25 41.12 21.94 -3.14
C LEU A 25 40.23 21.63 -1.92
N ILE A 26 39.59 20.47 -1.92
CA ILE A 26 38.74 20.00 -0.80
C ILE A 26 39.59 19.80 0.46
N ASN A 27 40.79 19.23 0.34
CA ASN A 27 41.69 19.03 1.47
C ASN A 27 42.27 20.33 2.05
N LYS A 28 42.20 21.44 1.30
CA LYS A 28 42.55 22.77 1.77
C LYS A 28 41.44 23.50 2.54
N MET A 29 40.19 23.00 2.43
CA MET A 29 39.10 23.55 3.22
C MET A 29 39.35 23.30 4.72
N THR A 30 39.30 24.34 5.52
CA THR A 30 39.46 24.21 6.96
C THR A 30 38.19 23.63 7.59
N LYS A 31 38.33 22.95 8.72
CA LYS A 31 37.19 22.45 9.48
C LYS A 31 36.19 23.57 9.82
N ALA A 32 36.71 24.82 10.04
CA ALA A 32 35.90 25.99 10.29
C ALA A 32 35.02 26.39 9.08
N ASP A 33 35.52 26.19 7.85
CA ASP A 33 34.76 26.43 6.63
C ASP A 33 33.67 25.36 6.47
N ILE A 34 34.01 24.11 6.73
CA ILE A 34 33.06 22.99 6.71
C ILE A 34 31.99 23.20 7.79
N ASP A 35 32.38 23.51 9.01
CA ASP A 35 31.47 23.77 10.13
C ASP A 35 30.58 24.99 9.86
N LYS A 36 31.07 26.01 9.15
CA LYS A 36 30.25 27.16 8.72
C LYS A 36 29.18 26.76 7.71
N TYR A 37 29.45 25.85 6.80
CA TYR A 37 28.46 25.32 5.86
C TYR A 37 27.48 24.34 6.52
N VAL A 38 27.93 23.56 7.49
CA VAL A 38 27.10 22.64 8.27
C VAL A 38 26.27 23.37 9.33
N SER A 39 26.78 24.50 9.85
CA SER A 39 26.06 25.35 10.82
C SER A 39 25.17 26.41 10.18
N ILE A 40 25.13 26.53 8.86
CA ILE A 40 24.06 27.25 8.18
C ILE A 40 22.78 26.50 8.53
N SER A 41 22.16 27.04 9.54
CA SER A 41 20.99 26.51 10.19
C SER A 41 19.93 26.19 9.12
N ILE A 42 19.44 24.98 9.14
CA ILE A 42 18.25 24.51 8.40
C ILE A 42 17.03 25.43 8.65
N THR A 43 17.16 26.44 9.48
CA THR A 43 16.11 27.39 9.89
C THR A 43 16.07 28.72 9.13
N THR A 44 16.99 28.99 8.19
CA THR A 44 16.93 30.21 7.39
C THR A 44 16.43 29.93 5.98
N ASN A 45 15.24 30.36 5.73
CA ASN A 45 14.37 30.09 4.59
C ASN A 45 14.77 30.67 3.24
N THR A 46 15.90 31.31 3.10
CA THR A 46 16.12 32.20 1.94
C THR A 46 17.40 31.96 1.18
N ASP A 47 18.31 31.14 1.67
CA ASP A 47 19.63 31.08 1.06
C ASP A 47 19.84 29.73 0.33
N LEU A 48 19.96 29.81 -0.98
CA LEU A 48 20.55 28.77 -1.80
C LEU A 48 22.02 28.62 -1.37
N VAL A 49 22.36 27.46 -0.86
CA VAL A 49 23.74 27.11 -0.53
C VAL A 49 24.34 26.34 -1.70
N GLU A 50 25.30 26.93 -2.38
CA GLU A 50 26.08 26.25 -3.39
C GLU A 50 27.19 25.44 -2.70
N VAL A 51 27.12 24.12 -2.79
CA VAL A 51 28.16 23.21 -2.32
C VAL A 51 28.70 22.42 -3.53
N LEU A 52 29.98 22.58 -3.81
CA LEU A 52 30.66 21.89 -4.90
C LEU A 52 30.02 22.08 -6.29
N GLY A 53 29.44 23.28 -6.54
CA GLY A 53 28.77 23.57 -7.79
C GLY A 53 27.34 22.98 -7.90
N CYS A 54 26.81 22.46 -6.82
CA CYS A 54 25.40 22.05 -6.71
C CYS A 54 24.65 23.02 -5.81
N GLU A 55 23.56 23.58 -6.32
CA GLU A 55 22.63 24.35 -5.49
C GLU A 55 21.87 23.38 -4.58
N LEU A 56 22.09 23.49 -3.27
CA LEU A 56 21.28 22.80 -2.27
C LEU A 56 20.16 23.73 -1.83
N LYS A 57 18.95 23.39 -2.13
CA LYS A 57 17.75 24.08 -1.61
C LYS A 57 17.57 23.73 -0.14
N CYS A 58 17.65 24.73 0.75
CA CYS A 58 17.25 24.53 2.15
C CYS A 58 15.76 24.24 2.20
N LEU A 59 15.40 23.05 2.68
CA LEU A 59 14.04 22.71 3.03
C LEU A 59 13.60 23.58 4.20
N ASN A 60 12.56 24.37 4.00
CA ASN A 60 11.93 25.10 5.08
C ASN A 60 11.22 24.12 6.02
N VAL A 61 11.80 23.88 7.18
CA VAL A 61 11.29 22.91 8.17
C VAL A 61 9.93 23.38 8.73
N ASP A 62 9.64 24.67 8.67
CA ASP A 62 8.40 25.26 9.21
C ASP A 62 7.27 25.36 8.18
N SER A 63 7.54 25.21 6.88
CA SER A 63 6.49 25.15 5.88
C SER A 63 6.30 23.70 5.41
N SER A 64 5.11 23.20 5.62
CA SER A 64 4.68 21.89 5.09
C SER A 64 4.59 21.87 3.57
N PHE A 65 4.89 22.99 2.90
CA PHE A 65 4.82 23.14 1.46
C PHE A 65 6.16 23.53 0.87
N HIS A 66 6.62 22.69 -0.04
CA HIS A 66 7.66 23.02 -1.00
C HIS A 66 6.98 23.33 -2.32
N THR A 67 7.17 24.49 -2.88
CA THR A 67 6.64 24.81 -4.19
C THR A 67 7.69 25.44 -5.09
N ASP A 68 7.82 24.88 -6.28
CA ASP A 68 8.61 25.43 -7.39
C ASP A 68 7.75 26.26 -8.35
N PHE A 69 6.45 26.36 -8.08
CA PHE A 69 5.54 27.12 -8.91
C PHE A 69 5.64 28.62 -8.63
N VAL A 70 5.53 29.40 -9.68
CA VAL A 70 5.51 30.86 -9.62
C VAL A 70 4.25 31.38 -10.30
N ILE A 71 3.82 32.57 -9.89
CA ILE A 71 2.76 33.30 -10.56
C ILE A 71 3.41 34.30 -11.51
N ASP A 72 3.03 34.29 -12.79
CA ASP A 72 3.37 35.36 -13.70
C ASP A 72 2.58 36.60 -13.30
N SER A 73 3.29 37.70 -12.98
CA SER A 73 2.70 38.89 -12.38
C SER A 73 1.82 39.68 -13.33
N ASP A 74 2.07 39.62 -14.62
CA ASP A 74 1.49 40.54 -15.59
C ASP A 74 0.30 39.97 -16.34
N PHE A 75 0.00 38.69 -16.13
CA PHE A 75 -1.03 38.01 -16.90
C PHE A 75 -2.12 37.36 -16.04
N THR A 76 -3.39 37.56 -16.41
CA THR A 76 -4.53 36.94 -15.71
C THR A 76 -5.57 36.42 -16.69
N VAL A 77 -6.14 35.23 -16.41
CA VAL A 77 -7.29 34.69 -17.14
C VAL A 77 -8.46 34.57 -16.18
N GLY A 78 -9.57 35.19 -16.48
CA GLY A 78 -10.73 35.19 -15.57
C GLY A 78 -10.40 35.66 -14.15
N GLY A 79 -9.44 36.61 -14.02
CA GLY A 79 -8.95 37.09 -12.72
C GLY A 79 -7.95 36.17 -11.99
N LYS A 80 -7.57 35.02 -12.59
CA LYS A 80 -6.57 34.10 -12.06
C LYS A 80 -5.28 34.18 -12.87
N LYS A 81 -4.15 34.09 -12.19
CA LYS A 81 -2.83 34.07 -12.83
C LYS A 81 -2.47 32.62 -13.23
N PRO A 82 -1.78 32.41 -14.36
CA PRO A 82 -1.33 31.10 -14.77
C PRO A 82 -0.28 30.55 -13.78
N LEU A 83 -0.33 29.26 -13.57
CA LEU A 83 0.64 28.53 -12.77
C LEU A 83 1.81 28.13 -13.67
N VAL A 84 2.99 28.66 -13.41
CA VAL A 84 4.16 28.51 -14.27
C VAL A 84 5.26 27.74 -13.55
N LEU A 85 5.92 26.85 -14.28
CA LEU A 85 7.12 26.15 -13.80
C LEU A 85 8.37 26.89 -14.29
N PRO A 86 9.25 27.37 -13.40
CA PRO A 86 10.50 27.98 -13.78
C PRO A 86 11.38 27.02 -14.59
N VAL A 87 12.09 27.56 -15.59
CA VAL A 87 12.98 26.76 -16.47
C VAL A 87 14.02 25.97 -15.68
N ASP A 88 14.54 26.56 -14.62
CA ASP A 88 15.64 25.99 -13.81
C ASP A 88 15.22 24.75 -13.01
N THR A 89 13.91 24.63 -12.69
CA THR A 89 13.34 23.48 -11.98
C THR A 89 12.77 22.43 -12.92
N PHE A 90 12.75 22.72 -14.21
CA PHE A 90 12.06 21.88 -15.18
C PHE A 90 12.97 20.78 -15.77
N ARG A 91 12.35 19.69 -16.18
CA ARG A 91 13.07 18.56 -16.76
C ARG A 91 13.79 18.97 -18.06
N LYS A 92 15.05 18.58 -18.20
CA LYS A 92 15.91 18.87 -19.37
C LYS A 92 15.32 18.41 -20.72
N SER A 93 14.27 17.60 -20.72
CA SER A 93 13.62 17.08 -21.93
C SER A 93 12.61 18.07 -22.55
N LEU A 94 12.30 19.18 -21.88
CA LEU A 94 11.36 20.16 -22.41
C LEU A 94 12.03 21.17 -23.31
N ILE A 95 11.39 21.47 -24.43
CA ILE A 95 11.85 22.47 -25.40
C ILE A 95 11.06 23.75 -25.17
N TYR A 96 11.78 24.82 -24.89
CA TYR A 96 11.20 26.15 -24.72
C TYR A 96 11.31 26.94 -26.01
N THR A 97 10.28 27.72 -26.31
CA THR A 97 10.31 28.66 -27.44
C THR A 97 10.30 30.08 -26.92
N GLN A 98 10.74 31.02 -27.79
CA GLN A 98 10.76 32.45 -27.50
C GLN A 98 9.57 33.15 -28.19
N ASP A 99 8.42 32.50 -28.30
CA ASP A 99 7.24 33.10 -28.86
C ASP A 99 6.76 34.26 -27.96
N VAL A 100 6.39 35.36 -28.53
CA VAL A 100 5.96 36.54 -27.78
C VAL A 100 4.55 36.31 -27.26
N TRP A 101 4.41 36.41 -25.95
CA TRP A 101 3.14 36.42 -25.25
C TRP A 101 2.59 37.85 -25.21
N ASP A 102 1.36 38.06 -25.62
CA ASP A 102 0.71 39.37 -25.61
C ASP A 102 -0.56 39.37 -24.75
N GLU A 103 -1.12 40.52 -24.50
CA GLU A 103 -2.34 40.72 -23.69
C GLU A 103 -3.59 40.02 -24.28
N LYS A 104 -3.52 39.57 -25.53
CA LYS A 104 -4.60 38.87 -26.21
C LYS A 104 -4.49 37.36 -26.09
N THR A 105 -3.37 36.86 -25.59
CA THR A 105 -3.13 35.45 -25.44
C THR A 105 -3.93 34.93 -24.25
N VAL A 106 -4.84 34.00 -24.50
CA VAL A 106 -5.68 33.39 -23.46
C VAL A 106 -5.01 32.13 -22.96
N VAL A 107 -4.74 32.06 -21.65
CA VAL A 107 -4.29 30.84 -20.99
C VAL A 107 -5.51 29.99 -20.66
N PRO A 108 -5.64 28.76 -21.18
CA PRO A 108 -6.76 27.90 -20.86
C PRO A 108 -6.80 27.54 -19.38
N ILE A 109 -7.99 27.40 -18.82
CA ILE A 109 -8.20 26.84 -17.48
C ILE A 109 -7.90 25.32 -17.51
N HIS A 110 -8.20 24.70 -18.65
CA HIS A 110 -7.91 23.31 -18.96
C HIS A 110 -7.22 23.22 -20.30
N ASP A 111 -6.15 22.44 -20.39
CA ASP A 111 -5.40 22.25 -21.64
C ASP A 111 -4.91 20.80 -21.71
N ASP A 112 -5.37 20.06 -22.71
CA ASP A 112 -4.98 18.66 -22.96
C ASP A 112 -3.67 18.54 -23.76
N ALA A 113 -3.13 19.67 -24.24
CA ALA A 113 -1.86 19.63 -24.94
C ALA A 113 -0.74 19.13 -24.02
N PRO A 114 0.19 18.32 -24.53
CA PRO A 114 1.37 17.90 -23.77
C PRO A 114 2.11 19.12 -23.21
N LEU A 115 2.58 19.02 -21.98
CA LEU A 115 3.18 20.11 -21.23
C LEU A 115 4.35 20.77 -21.97
N ASP A 116 5.13 20.00 -22.73
CA ASP A 116 6.23 20.49 -23.58
C ASP A 116 5.78 21.33 -24.78
N LYS A 117 4.50 21.29 -25.12
CA LYS A 117 3.91 22.12 -26.19
C LYS A 117 3.23 23.36 -25.66
N ARG A 118 2.97 23.46 -24.38
CA ARG A 118 2.40 24.62 -23.71
C ARG A 118 3.51 25.58 -23.33
N LYS A 119 3.44 26.82 -23.81
CA LYS A 119 4.52 27.78 -23.60
C LYS A 119 3.94 29.13 -23.27
N LEU A 120 4.44 29.67 -22.18
CA LEU A 120 4.16 31.04 -21.76
C LEU A 120 5.44 31.85 -21.96
N PRO A 121 5.52 32.69 -22.99
CA PRO A 121 6.68 33.54 -23.22
C PRO A 121 6.73 34.67 -22.18
N VAL A 122 7.89 34.87 -21.60
CA VAL A 122 8.26 36.01 -20.77
C VAL A 122 9.54 36.58 -21.37
N ASP A 123 9.82 37.84 -21.23
CA ASP A 123 10.99 38.49 -21.84
C ASP A 123 12.27 37.67 -21.65
N GLY A 124 12.78 37.15 -22.76
CA GLY A 124 13.97 36.28 -22.79
C GLY A 124 13.80 34.88 -22.19
N ARG A 125 12.61 34.49 -21.76
CA ARG A 125 12.31 33.18 -21.16
C ARG A 125 10.97 32.66 -21.64
N THR A 126 10.85 31.33 -21.72
CA THR A 126 9.61 30.64 -22.03
C THR A 126 9.40 29.55 -21.00
N TYR A 127 8.23 29.53 -20.39
CA TYR A 127 7.86 28.56 -19.35
C TYR A 127 6.65 27.75 -19.78
N PRO A 128 6.61 26.43 -19.52
CA PRO A 128 5.38 25.70 -19.58
C PRO A 128 4.46 26.14 -18.42
N TYR A 129 3.18 26.19 -18.69
CA TYR A 129 2.19 26.48 -17.66
C TYR A 129 1.34 25.25 -17.35
N LEU A 130 0.84 25.19 -16.12
CA LEU A 130 -0.06 24.16 -15.64
C LEU A 130 -1.47 24.71 -15.52
N THR A 131 -2.43 23.84 -15.73
CA THR A 131 -3.85 24.14 -15.63
C THR A 131 -4.52 23.24 -14.60
N MET A 132 -5.77 23.48 -14.32
CA MET A 132 -6.59 22.60 -13.50
C MET A 132 -6.57 21.15 -14.00
N GLY A 133 -6.58 20.97 -15.33
CA GLY A 133 -6.56 19.66 -15.97
C GLY A 133 -5.28 18.84 -15.74
N ASP A 134 -4.19 19.46 -15.29
CA ASP A 134 -2.98 18.74 -14.92
C ASP A 134 -3.07 18.07 -13.54
N PHE A 135 -3.97 18.53 -12.69
CA PHE A 135 -4.14 18.04 -11.32
C PHE A 135 -5.45 17.29 -11.09
N LEU A 136 -6.52 17.65 -11.82
CA LEU A 136 -7.86 17.10 -11.65
C LEU A 136 -8.30 16.33 -12.90
N GLU A 137 -8.77 15.11 -12.69
CA GLU A 137 -9.41 14.31 -13.73
C GLU A 137 -10.73 14.96 -14.17
N ASP A 138 -11.12 14.74 -15.41
CA ASP A 138 -12.41 15.21 -15.95
C ASP A 138 -13.58 14.31 -15.57
N THR A 139 -13.29 13.15 -15.00
CA THR A 139 -14.28 12.15 -14.63
C THR A 139 -14.08 11.71 -13.17
N LEU A 140 -15.16 11.73 -12.41
CA LEU A 140 -15.26 11.33 -11.03
C LEU A 140 -15.95 9.97 -10.94
N ILE A 141 -15.28 8.98 -10.37
CA ILE A 141 -15.86 7.66 -10.13
C ILE A 141 -16.65 7.69 -8.82
N CYS A 142 -17.91 7.28 -8.92
CA CYS A 142 -18.84 7.13 -7.82
C CYS A 142 -19.10 5.64 -7.58
N ASN A 143 -18.98 5.19 -6.34
CA ASN A 143 -19.40 3.85 -5.93
C ASN A 143 -20.75 3.95 -5.21
N SER A 144 -21.67 3.04 -5.50
CA SER A 144 -23.00 2.99 -4.86
C SER A 144 -22.96 2.63 -3.36
N TYR A 145 -21.81 2.18 -2.87
CA TYR A 145 -21.64 1.76 -1.49
C TYR A 145 -20.86 2.78 -0.67
N PRO A 146 -21.23 2.99 0.60
CA PRO A 146 -20.55 3.93 1.48
C PRO A 146 -19.07 3.61 1.67
N LEU A 147 -18.23 4.63 1.76
CA LEU A 147 -16.83 4.51 2.07
C LEU A 147 -16.62 4.14 3.54
N ASN A 148 -15.67 3.28 3.81
CA ASN A 148 -15.14 3.03 5.14
C ASN A 148 -14.21 4.17 5.56
N VAL A 149 -14.78 5.24 6.10
CA VAL A 149 -14.06 6.47 6.44
C VAL A 149 -13.04 6.31 7.58
N ASP A 150 -13.14 5.24 8.36
CA ASP A 150 -12.15 4.92 9.39
C ASP A 150 -10.84 4.38 8.82
N CYS A 151 -10.89 3.91 7.57
CA CYS A 151 -9.77 3.24 6.91
C CYS A 151 -9.34 3.89 5.61
N PHE A 152 -10.13 4.79 5.04
CA PHE A 152 -9.82 5.43 3.77
C PHE A 152 -10.15 6.92 3.79
N TYR A 153 -9.26 7.71 3.20
CA TYR A 153 -9.46 9.15 3.12
C TYR A 153 -10.63 9.48 2.18
N ASN A 154 -11.54 10.30 2.66
CA ASN A 154 -12.81 10.62 2.00
C ASN A 154 -12.80 11.95 1.22
N GLY A 155 -11.63 12.54 0.96
CA GLY A 155 -11.55 13.83 0.27
C GLY A 155 -12.04 15.01 1.09
N GLY A 156 -12.23 14.85 2.41
CA GLY A 156 -12.80 15.88 3.28
C GLY A 156 -14.33 16.05 3.14
N ASP A 157 -14.99 15.10 2.48
CA ASP A 157 -16.45 15.09 2.33
C ASP A 157 -17.13 14.83 3.68
N LYS A 158 -17.85 15.83 4.18
CA LYS A 158 -18.53 15.79 5.48
C LYS A 158 -19.77 14.88 5.50
N GLN A 159 -20.34 14.59 4.33
CA GLN A 159 -21.52 13.74 4.19
C GLN A 159 -21.13 12.27 3.90
N CYS A 160 -19.86 11.99 3.73
CA CYS A 160 -19.36 10.64 3.49
C CYS A 160 -19.53 9.78 4.75
N GLY A 161 -20.09 8.59 4.60
CA GLY A 161 -20.32 7.65 5.70
C GLY A 161 -21.69 7.81 6.37
N GLU A 162 -22.55 8.76 5.96
CA GLU A 162 -23.93 8.81 6.38
C GLU A 162 -24.77 7.72 5.70
N ASP A 163 -25.82 7.27 6.37
CA ASP A 163 -26.67 6.15 5.93
C ASP A 163 -27.19 6.34 4.49
N GLY A 164 -26.86 5.37 3.63
CA GLY A 164 -27.29 5.34 2.22
C GLY A 164 -26.49 6.24 1.27
N GLY A 165 -25.35 6.78 1.73
CA GLY A 165 -24.52 7.65 0.92
C GLY A 165 -23.68 6.89 -0.11
N PHE A 166 -23.60 7.43 -1.33
CA PHE A 166 -22.60 7.03 -2.32
C PHE A 166 -21.19 7.41 -1.83
N SER A 167 -20.18 6.72 -2.28
CA SER A 167 -18.79 7.13 -2.09
C SER A 167 -18.18 7.60 -3.41
N TYR A 168 -17.28 8.55 -3.31
CA TYR A 168 -16.56 9.08 -4.45
C TYR A 168 -15.07 8.80 -4.28
N LEU A 169 -14.40 8.38 -5.36
CA LEU A 169 -12.95 8.34 -5.40
C LEU A 169 -12.39 9.75 -5.55
N LEU A 170 -11.09 9.91 -5.38
CA LEU A 170 -10.46 11.23 -5.51
C LEU A 170 -10.06 11.46 -6.97
N PRO A 171 -10.65 12.46 -7.68
CA PRO A 171 -10.34 12.73 -9.07
C PRO A 171 -9.02 13.51 -9.19
N ILE A 172 -7.97 13.02 -8.59
CA ILE A 172 -6.63 13.60 -8.58
C ILE A 172 -5.77 12.86 -9.58
N LYS A 173 -5.12 13.58 -10.47
CA LYS A 173 -4.14 12.99 -11.39
C LYS A 173 -2.88 12.56 -10.65
N LYS A 174 -2.32 11.42 -11.01
CA LYS A 174 -1.05 10.92 -10.45
C LYS A 174 0.10 11.92 -10.58
N ALA A 175 0.03 12.83 -11.55
CA ALA A 175 1.00 13.91 -11.72
C ALA A 175 1.06 14.89 -10.53
N TYR A 176 -0.01 15.02 -9.76
CA TYR A 176 -0.01 15.81 -8.52
C TYR A 176 1.10 15.36 -7.55
N PHE A 177 1.30 14.04 -7.40
CA PHE A 177 2.28 13.45 -6.50
C PHE A 177 3.73 13.57 -6.97
N LEU A 178 3.98 14.13 -8.15
CA LEU A 178 5.32 14.54 -8.56
C LEU A 178 5.80 15.79 -7.83
N TYR A 179 4.87 16.58 -7.29
CA TYR A 179 5.13 17.89 -6.68
C TYR A 179 4.74 17.93 -5.21
N PHE A 180 3.71 17.19 -4.81
CA PHE A 180 3.09 17.26 -3.48
C PHE A 180 2.94 15.89 -2.85
N THR A 181 2.81 15.89 -1.52
CA THR A 181 2.59 14.68 -0.72
C THR A 181 1.09 14.43 -0.47
N ILE A 182 0.77 13.27 0.08
CA ILE A 182 -0.59 12.94 0.53
C ILE A 182 -1.02 13.88 1.66
N GLU A 183 -0.10 14.25 2.55
CA GLU A 183 -0.41 15.17 3.66
C GLU A 183 -0.75 16.58 3.16
N ASP A 184 -0.12 16.99 2.06
CA ASP A 184 -0.47 18.25 1.39
C ASP A 184 -1.86 18.15 0.75
N LEU A 185 -2.16 17.03 0.09
CA LEU A 185 -3.48 16.78 -0.47
C LEU A 185 -4.57 16.86 0.61
N LYS A 186 -4.40 16.19 1.74
CA LYS A 186 -5.37 16.20 2.84
C LYS A 186 -5.66 17.60 3.39
N LYS A 187 -4.69 18.50 3.34
CA LYS A 187 -4.86 19.89 3.81
C LYS A 187 -5.54 20.80 2.80
N HIS A 188 -5.30 20.57 1.52
CA HIS A 188 -5.60 21.51 0.46
C HIS A 188 -6.59 21.01 -0.60
N PHE A 189 -7.12 19.82 -0.41
CA PHE A 189 -8.13 19.21 -1.24
C PHE A 189 -9.44 19.04 -0.47
N ARG A 190 -10.55 19.39 -1.11
CA ARG A 190 -11.89 19.25 -0.53
C ARG A 190 -12.89 18.80 -1.57
N MET A 191 -13.77 17.90 -1.17
CA MET A 191 -14.96 17.51 -1.92
C MET A 191 -16.20 17.95 -1.15
N GLU A 192 -17.19 18.44 -1.89
CA GLU A 192 -18.46 18.90 -1.34
C GLU A 192 -19.60 18.46 -2.23
N ARG A 193 -20.58 17.76 -1.66
CA ARG A 193 -21.81 17.40 -2.37
C ARG A 193 -22.76 18.58 -2.35
N LEU A 194 -23.26 18.94 -3.51
CA LEU A 194 -24.22 20.04 -3.66
C LEU A 194 -25.61 19.46 -3.90
N GLU A 195 -26.57 19.90 -3.11
CA GLU A 195 -27.99 19.57 -3.31
C GLU A 195 -28.55 20.41 -4.47
N VAL A 196 -28.68 19.79 -5.64
CA VAL A 196 -29.35 20.38 -6.80
C VAL A 196 -30.62 19.56 -7.09
N VAL A 197 -31.73 20.24 -7.35
CA VAL A 197 -33.12 19.70 -7.38
C VAL A 197 -33.35 18.48 -8.27
N SER A 198 -32.40 18.07 -9.12
CA SER A 198 -32.56 16.90 -10.00
C SER A 198 -31.27 16.23 -10.42
N ASP A 199 -30.13 16.62 -9.85
CA ASP A 199 -28.84 16.10 -10.30
C ASP A 199 -27.87 15.94 -9.11
N LYS A 200 -27.01 14.92 -9.15
CA LYS A 200 -25.92 14.81 -8.21
C LYS A 200 -24.78 15.67 -8.71
N VAL A 201 -24.40 16.64 -7.92
CA VAL A 201 -23.28 17.54 -8.23
C VAL A 201 -22.25 17.44 -7.11
N VAL A 202 -20.99 17.23 -7.48
CA VAL A 202 -19.86 17.26 -6.56
C VAL A 202 -18.91 18.37 -6.96
N LYS A 203 -18.70 19.30 -6.04
CA LYS A 203 -17.68 20.33 -6.16
C LYS A 203 -16.37 19.83 -5.59
N VAL A 204 -15.31 19.90 -6.37
CA VAL A 204 -13.94 19.62 -5.92
C VAL A 204 -13.16 20.92 -5.92
N THR A 205 -12.48 21.17 -4.81
CA THR A 205 -11.62 22.33 -4.63
C THR A 205 -10.20 21.86 -4.32
N LEU A 206 -9.22 22.38 -5.05
CA LEU A 206 -7.79 22.10 -4.86
C LEU A 206 -7.01 23.42 -4.77
N ASP A 207 -6.34 23.63 -3.64
CA ASP A 207 -5.47 24.79 -3.43
C ASP A 207 -4.02 24.40 -3.75
N ILE A 208 -3.44 25.03 -4.76
CA ILE A 208 -2.04 24.84 -5.16
C ILE A 208 -1.20 26.00 -4.63
N PRO A 209 -0.16 25.72 -3.80
CA PRO A 209 0.72 26.76 -3.29
C PRO A 209 1.61 27.31 -4.39
N VAL A 210 1.79 28.62 -4.39
CA VAL A 210 2.66 29.34 -5.33
C VAL A 210 3.51 30.33 -4.60
N LYS A 211 4.74 30.52 -5.04
CA LYS A 211 5.66 31.48 -4.49
C LYS A 211 5.39 32.88 -5.09
N ALA A 212 5.06 33.82 -4.25
CA ALA A 212 4.92 35.23 -4.65
C ALA A 212 6.29 35.91 -4.71
N GLU A 213 6.37 37.07 -5.43
CA GLU A 213 7.61 37.87 -5.57
C GLU A 213 8.25 38.25 -4.22
N ASN A 214 7.43 38.46 -3.19
CA ASN A 214 7.90 38.79 -1.84
C ASN A 214 8.33 37.56 -1.01
N GLY A 215 8.37 36.35 -1.62
CA GLY A 215 8.71 35.10 -0.94
C GLY A 215 7.59 34.49 -0.10
N GLN A 216 6.43 35.13 0.00
CA GLN A 216 5.27 34.55 0.67
C GLN A 216 4.64 33.44 -0.17
N VAL A 217 4.05 32.46 0.50
CA VAL A 217 3.28 31.40 -0.15
C VAL A 217 1.83 31.87 -0.28
N ASN A 218 1.37 31.97 -1.51
CA ASN A 218 -0.03 32.21 -1.86
C ASN A 218 -0.61 30.91 -2.41
N PHE A 219 -1.92 30.89 -2.64
CA PHE A 219 -2.60 29.73 -3.20
C PHE A 219 -3.39 30.12 -4.46
N ILE A 220 -3.30 29.27 -5.47
CA ILE A 220 -4.26 29.26 -6.57
C ILE A 220 -5.28 28.18 -6.27
N THR A 221 -6.54 28.55 -6.20
CA THR A 221 -7.64 27.63 -5.97
C THR A 221 -8.25 27.22 -7.31
N TYR A 222 -8.19 25.93 -7.60
CA TYR A 222 -8.91 25.31 -8.70
C TYR A 222 -10.21 24.72 -8.19
N GLU A 223 -11.31 24.97 -8.91
CA GLU A 223 -12.63 24.43 -8.61
C GLU A 223 -13.14 23.68 -9.84
N ARG A 224 -13.58 22.43 -9.65
CA ARG A 224 -14.21 21.63 -10.68
C ARG A 224 -15.52 21.06 -10.18
N PHE A 225 -16.55 21.14 -11.03
CA PHE A 225 -17.88 20.63 -10.74
C PHE A 225 -18.13 19.38 -11.56
N TYR A 226 -18.48 18.30 -10.89
CA TYR A 226 -18.78 17.02 -11.51
C TYR A 226 -20.29 16.78 -11.46
N TYR A 227 -20.86 16.41 -12.60
CA TYR A 227 -22.28 16.22 -12.81
C TYR A 227 -22.58 14.78 -13.21
N GLU A 228 -23.66 14.19 -12.68
CA GLU A 228 -24.18 12.89 -13.16
C GLU A 228 -24.75 13.03 -14.58
N ASN A 229 -25.44 14.15 -14.86
CA ASN A 229 -26.00 14.48 -16.16
C ASN A 229 -25.35 15.76 -16.73
N LEU A 230 -24.39 15.57 -17.61
CA LEU A 230 -23.60 16.66 -18.19
C LEU A 230 -24.36 17.47 -19.26
N ALA A 231 -25.55 17.05 -19.70
CA ALA A 231 -26.30 17.67 -20.78
C ALA A 231 -26.74 19.08 -20.39
N GLY A 232 -25.98 20.09 -20.83
CA GLY A 232 -26.24 21.52 -20.66
C GLY A 232 -25.22 22.31 -19.83
N ASN A 233 -24.29 21.66 -19.15
CA ASN A 233 -23.30 22.28 -18.25
C ASN A 233 -21.85 22.06 -18.72
N SER A 234 -21.57 22.13 -20.00
CA SER A 234 -20.24 21.87 -20.55
C SER A 234 -19.40 23.14 -20.64
N ASP A 235 -18.81 23.57 -19.56
CA ASP A 235 -17.66 24.47 -19.59
C ASP A 235 -16.36 23.71 -19.30
N GLU A 236 -15.20 24.34 -19.48
CA GLU A 236 -13.88 23.73 -19.26
C GLU A 236 -13.66 23.32 -17.78
N SER A 237 -14.46 23.83 -16.85
CA SER A 237 -14.43 23.50 -15.44
C SER A 237 -15.37 22.35 -15.05
N SER A 238 -16.16 21.84 -15.99
CA SER A 238 -17.12 20.77 -15.76
C SER A 238 -16.49 19.40 -15.95
N GLY A 239 -16.86 18.46 -15.07
CA GLY A 239 -16.54 17.05 -15.16
C GLY A 239 -17.79 16.19 -15.09
N ARG A 240 -17.66 14.92 -15.44
CA ARG A 240 -18.77 13.95 -15.36
C ARG A 240 -18.59 13.02 -14.16
N ILE A 241 -19.72 12.51 -13.65
CA ILE A 241 -19.73 11.41 -12.70
C ILE A 241 -20.06 10.12 -13.44
N ILE A 242 -19.30 9.06 -13.20
CA ILE A 242 -19.65 7.70 -13.62
C ILE A 242 -19.89 6.87 -12.37
N VAL A 243 -20.93 6.04 -12.39
CA VAL A 243 -21.26 5.15 -11.27
C VAL A 243 -20.72 3.76 -11.60
N LYS A 244 -20.02 3.16 -10.64
CA LYS A 244 -19.49 1.80 -10.73
C LYS A 244 -19.75 1.06 -9.43
N ASP A 245 -20.21 -0.17 -9.54
CA ASP A 245 -20.53 -1.04 -8.40
C ASP A 245 -19.41 -2.04 -8.19
N PHE A 246 -18.51 -1.75 -7.27
CA PHE A 246 -17.39 -2.63 -6.93
C PHE A 246 -17.11 -2.63 -5.42
N ALA A 247 -16.41 -3.66 -4.96
CA ALA A 247 -15.80 -3.69 -3.65
C ALA A 247 -14.28 -3.88 -3.77
N LEU A 248 -13.51 -3.13 -2.98
CA LEU A 248 -12.07 -3.21 -2.93
C LEU A 248 -11.63 -3.56 -1.50
N HIS A 249 -10.72 -4.52 -1.37
CA HIS A 249 -10.16 -4.97 -0.09
C HIS A 249 -8.65 -4.93 -0.14
N ILE A 250 -8.03 -4.49 0.93
CA ILE A 250 -6.57 -4.46 1.08
C ILE A 250 -6.15 -5.41 2.20
N PHE A 251 -5.19 -6.27 1.90
CA PHE A 251 -4.52 -7.15 2.83
C PHE A 251 -3.00 -7.10 2.65
N PRO A 252 -2.21 -7.03 3.72
CA PRO A 252 -2.56 -6.64 5.07
C PRO A 252 -2.82 -5.13 5.16
N PHE A 253 -3.79 -4.70 5.97
CA PHE A 253 -4.11 -3.29 6.13
C PHE A 253 -3.19 -2.62 7.16
N LEU A 254 -1.89 -2.61 6.87
CA LEU A 254 -0.87 -1.98 7.70
C LEU A 254 0.32 -1.51 6.84
N LYS A 255 1.05 -0.52 7.32
CA LYS A 255 2.26 -0.03 6.66
C LYS A 255 3.48 -0.80 7.18
N VAL A 256 4.05 -1.67 6.34
CA VAL A 256 5.24 -2.45 6.67
C VAL A 256 6.47 -1.58 6.55
N LYS A 257 7.38 -1.63 7.53
CA LYS A 257 8.64 -0.89 7.49
C LYS A 257 9.69 -1.58 6.61
N GLN A 258 10.67 -0.80 6.16
CA GLN A 258 11.57 -1.00 5.03
C GLN A 258 12.43 -2.28 4.98
N ASN A 259 12.53 -3.09 6.02
CA ASN A 259 13.51 -4.20 6.04
C ASN A 259 12.90 -5.59 5.77
N VAL A 260 11.62 -5.66 5.49
CA VAL A 260 10.92 -6.91 5.19
C VAL A 260 9.98 -6.71 4.00
N MET A 261 9.69 -7.79 3.30
CA MET A 261 8.76 -7.76 2.18
C MET A 261 7.37 -7.31 2.66
N ALA A 262 6.83 -6.26 2.06
CA ALA A 262 5.50 -5.75 2.42
C ALA A 262 4.39 -6.73 2.02
N ASP A 263 4.39 -7.14 0.78
CA ASP A 263 3.58 -8.23 0.22
C ASP A 263 2.08 -8.03 0.38
N TYR A 264 1.59 -6.96 -0.26
CA TYR A 264 0.17 -6.62 -0.28
C TYR A 264 -0.61 -7.44 -1.30
N ARG A 265 -1.88 -7.68 -0.98
CA ARG A 265 -2.93 -8.17 -1.88
C ARG A 265 -4.04 -7.13 -1.90
N VAL A 266 -4.36 -6.61 -3.06
CA VAL A 266 -5.51 -5.73 -3.25
C VAL A 266 -6.50 -6.46 -4.14
N ASN A 267 -7.67 -6.72 -3.59
CA ASN A 267 -8.70 -7.48 -4.25
C ASN A 267 -9.84 -6.57 -4.68
N VAL A 268 -10.22 -6.65 -5.95
CA VAL A 268 -11.33 -5.91 -6.52
C VAL A 268 -12.39 -6.90 -6.98
N MET A 269 -13.60 -6.75 -6.48
CA MET A 269 -14.77 -7.52 -6.89
C MET A 269 -15.70 -6.60 -7.66
N ASP A 270 -16.03 -7.00 -8.87
CA ASP A 270 -16.98 -6.32 -9.73
C ASP A 270 -18.39 -6.90 -9.54
N PHE A 271 -19.36 -6.03 -9.29
CA PHE A 271 -20.76 -6.40 -9.15
C PHE A 271 -21.60 -6.16 -10.42
N GLU A 272 -21.07 -5.45 -11.39
CA GLU A 272 -21.72 -5.20 -12.69
C GLU A 272 -21.39 -6.27 -13.73
N GLY A 273 -20.23 -6.92 -13.60
CA GLY A 273 -19.95 -8.17 -14.31
C GLY A 273 -19.08 -8.05 -15.56
N ASP A 274 -18.84 -6.88 -16.11
CA ASP A 274 -18.13 -6.69 -17.38
C ASP A 274 -16.90 -5.76 -17.30
N ASP A 275 -16.67 -5.10 -16.20
CA ASP A 275 -15.60 -4.12 -16.07
C ASP A 275 -14.24 -4.77 -15.80
N LYS A 276 -13.22 -4.27 -16.50
CA LYS A 276 -11.82 -4.55 -16.18
C LYS A 276 -11.26 -3.40 -15.37
N TYR A 277 -10.91 -3.72 -14.15
CA TYR A 277 -10.22 -2.77 -13.27
C TYR A 277 -8.71 -2.96 -13.39
N ASN A 278 -7.99 -1.85 -13.42
CA ASN A 278 -6.54 -1.85 -13.34
C ASN A 278 -6.12 -1.05 -12.11
N LEU A 279 -5.09 -1.53 -11.43
CA LEU A 279 -4.52 -0.84 -10.28
C LEU A 279 -3.05 -0.55 -10.51
N SER A 280 -2.67 0.68 -10.18
CA SER A 280 -1.27 1.05 -10.03
C SER A 280 -1.01 1.48 -8.59
N PHE A 281 0.17 1.20 -8.08
CA PHE A 281 0.55 1.45 -6.70
C PHE A 281 1.49 2.65 -6.64
N GLY A 282 1.10 3.69 -5.90
CA GLY A 282 1.87 4.92 -5.77
C GLY A 282 2.62 5.00 -4.44
N ASN A 283 3.88 5.40 -4.48
CA ASN A 283 4.70 5.74 -3.32
C ASN A 283 5.66 6.89 -3.66
N ASP A 284 6.56 7.22 -2.73
CA ASP A 284 7.53 8.31 -2.89
C ASP A 284 8.55 8.07 -4.03
N GLN A 285 8.62 6.85 -4.57
CA GLN A 285 9.51 6.48 -5.69
C GLN A 285 8.82 6.58 -7.06
N GLY A 286 7.50 6.71 -7.09
CA GLY A 286 6.70 6.79 -8.30
C GLY A 286 5.46 5.91 -8.29
N VAL A 287 4.92 5.66 -9.48
CA VAL A 287 3.75 4.81 -9.69
C VAL A 287 4.18 3.53 -10.43
N PHE A 288 3.77 2.38 -9.92
CA PHE A 288 4.11 1.06 -10.43
C PHE A 288 2.85 0.31 -10.86
N GLU A 289 2.77 -0.02 -12.13
CA GLU A 289 1.70 -0.86 -12.66
C GLU A 289 1.94 -2.33 -12.30
N LYS A 290 0.86 -3.06 -12.04
CA LYS A 290 0.92 -4.48 -11.70
C LYS A 290 -0.16 -5.27 -12.43
N GLU A 291 0.22 -6.45 -12.85
CA GLU A 291 -0.72 -7.43 -13.37
C GLU A 291 -1.56 -8.02 -12.23
N CYS A 292 -2.80 -8.36 -12.53
CA CYS A 292 -3.67 -9.03 -11.58
C CYS A 292 -3.51 -10.55 -11.66
N CYS A 293 -3.59 -11.20 -10.50
CA CYS A 293 -3.77 -12.64 -10.40
C CYS A 293 -5.28 -12.95 -10.34
N LEU A 294 -5.77 -13.77 -11.25
CA LEU A 294 -7.14 -14.27 -11.17
C LEU A 294 -7.16 -15.62 -10.47
N ARG A 295 -7.94 -15.73 -9.40
CA ARG A 295 -8.12 -17.00 -8.70
C ARG A 295 -8.98 -17.98 -9.50
N ARG A 296 -9.86 -17.48 -10.34
CA ARG A 296 -10.77 -18.24 -11.20
C ARG A 296 -10.48 -17.95 -12.66
N ASN A 297 -10.73 -18.93 -13.51
CA ASN A 297 -10.90 -18.65 -14.93
C ASN A 297 -12.32 -18.14 -15.13
N ASN A 298 -12.51 -17.08 -15.90
CA ASN A 298 -13.82 -16.52 -16.26
C ASN A 298 -14.61 -17.47 -17.18
N THR A 299 -14.89 -18.67 -16.72
CA THR A 299 -15.76 -19.63 -17.41
C THR A 299 -17.03 -19.77 -16.58
N SER A 300 -18.13 -19.87 -17.25
CA SER A 300 -19.53 -19.89 -16.80
C SER A 300 -19.89 -20.85 -15.64
N ASP A 301 -18.97 -21.61 -15.11
CA ASP A 301 -19.24 -22.69 -14.15
C ASP A 301 -18.97 -22.31 -12.68
N GLY A 302 -18.88 -21.07 -12.33
CA GLY A 302 -18.53 -20.69 -10.97
C GLY A 302 -18.88 -19.28 -10.57
N ASP A 303 -19.99 -18.74 -11.05
CA ASP A 303 -20.47 -17.43 -10.62
C ASP A 303 -20.78 -17.44 -9.12
N VAL A 304 -20.16 -16.53 -8.38
CA VAL A 304 -20.47 -16.33 -6.98
C VAL A 304 -21.55 -15.26 -6.88
N ILE A 305 -22.58 -15.55 -6.10
CA ILE A 305 -23.66 -14.60 -5.87
C ILE A 305 -23.43 -13.91 -4.52
N VAL A 306 -23.16 -12.60 -4.55
CA VAL A 306 -23.05 -11.74 -3.36
C VAL A 306 -24.22 -10.75 -3.39
N ALA A 307 -24.99 -10.71 -2.32
CA ALA A 307 -26.16 -9.82 -2.20
C ALA A 307 -27.16 -9.96 -3.36
N GLY A 308 -27.28 -11.16 -3.96
CA GLY A 308 -28.16 -11.40 -5.09
C GLY A 308 -27.62 -10.94 -6.45
N ARG A 309 -26.36 -10.53 -6.51
CA ARG A 309 -25.65 -10.17 -7.74
C ARG A 309 -24.59 -11.21 -8.06
N THR A 310 -24.39 -11.49 -9.33
CA THR A 310 -23.30 -12.34 -9.80
C THR A 310 -21.99 -11.57 -9.69
N VAL A 311 -21.05 -12.13 -8.94
CA VAL A 311 -19.69 -11.57 -8.82
C VAL A 311 -18.76 -12.38 -9.70
N LEU A 312 -18.09 -11.73 -10.61
CA LEU A 312 -17.02 -12.34 -11.39
C LEU A 312 -15.83 -12.69 -10.48
N SER A 313 -14.89 -13.42 -11.03
CA SER A 313 -13.65 -13.76 -10.32
C SER A 313 -13.00 -12.50 -9.79
N PRO A 314 -12.72 -12.42 -8.48
CA PRO A 314 -12.01 -11.27 -7.93
C PRO A 314 -10.67 -11.06 -8.64
N GLN A 315 -10.38 -9.81 -8.97
CA GLN A 315 -9.10 -9.39 -9.51
C GLN A 315 -8.17 -9.10 -8.33
N THR A 316 -7.13 -9.90 -8.16
CA THR A 316 -6.16 -9.72 -7.06
C THR A 316 -4.87 -9.14 -7.60
N PHE A 317 -4.52 -7.97 -7.14
CA PHE A 317 -3.28 -7.28 -7.46
C PHE A 317 -2.27 -7.49 -6.34
N VAL A 318 -1.04 -7.87 -6.70
CA VAL A 318 0.03 -8.19 -5.75
C VAL A 318 1.11 -7.14 -5.82
N PHE A 319 1.47 -6.56 -4.68
CA PHE A 319 2.54 -5.57 -4.60
C PHE A 319 3.49 -5.87 -3.44
N LYS A 320 4.75 -6.11 -3.75
CA LYS A 320 5.77 -6.55 -2.77
C LYS A 320 6.46 -5.40 -2.02
N SER A 321 6.19 -4.15 -2.41
CA SER A 321 6.75 -2.95 -1.79
C SER A 321 5.69 -2.16 -1.03
N VAL A 322 6.10 -1.16 -0.27
CA VAL A 322 5.17 -0.25 0.42
C VAL A 322 4.57 0.73 -0.57
N PHE A 323 3.27 0.96 -0.46
CA PHE A 323 2.58 2.00 -1.21
C PHE A 323 1.84 2.96 -0.27
N SER A 324 1.49 4.12 -0.77
CA SER A 324 0.80 5.16 -0.01
C SER A 324 -0.55 5.52 -0.60
N TYR A 325 -0.75 5.28 -1.91
CA TYR A 325 -2.02 5.46 -2.59
C TYR A 325 -2.15 4.47 -3.76
N LEU A 326 -3.37 4.27 -4.21
CA LEU A 326 -3.69 3.49 -5.39
C LEU A 326 -4.21 4.42 -6.49
N VAL A 327 -3.79 4.18 -7.72
CA VAL A 327 -4.45 4.70 -8.91
C VAL A 327 -5.41 3.63 -9.37
N PHE A 328 -6.68 3.90 -9.24
CA PHE A 328 -7.76 2.99 -9.65
C PHE A 328 -8.25 3.39 -11.04
N ASN A 329 -8.10 2.48 -11.98
CA ASN A 329 -8.50 2.70 -13.36
C ASN A 329 -9.66 1.80 -13.75
N VAL A 330 -10.68 2.39 -14.33
CA VAL A 330 -11.79 1.68 -14.97
C VAL A 330 -12.17 2.43 -16.24
N GLU A 331 -12.31 1.72 -17.36
CA GLU A 331 -12.64 2.29 -18.68
C GLU A 331 -11.71 3.44 -19.13
N GLY A 332 -10.45 3.42 -18.70
CA GLY A 332 -9.47 4.44 -19.01
C GLY A 332 -9.54 5.70 -18.14
N VAL A 333 -10.39 5.71 -17.12
CA VAL A 333 -10.50 6.80 -16.13
C VAL A 333 -9.69 6.45 -14.90
N ASP A 334 -8.75 7.32 -14.51
CA ASP A 334 -7.96 7.20 -13.29
C ASP A 334 -8.59 8.01 -12.15
N ASN A 335 -8.74 7.41 -10.98
CA ASN A 335 -9.03 8.14 -9.73
C ASN A 335 -8.16 7.56 -8.61
N ILE A 336 -7.94 8.34 -7.57
CA ILE A 336 -7.03 7.97 -6.47
C ILE A 336 -7.81 7.42 -5.28
N ILE A 337 -7.24 6.37 -4.66
CA ILE A 337 -7.68 5.81 -3.38
C ILE A 337 -6.52 5.94 -2.39
N ILE A 338 -6.78 6.51 -1.23
CA ILE A 338 -5.76 6.69 -0.18
C ILE A 338 -6.16 5.87 1.05
N PRO A 339 -5.49 4.72 1.31
CA PRO A 339 -5.71 3.97 2.54
C PRO A 339 -5.04 4.65 3.73
N GLU A 340 -5.74 4.70 4.85
CA GLU A 340 -5.23 5.12 6.16
C GLU A 340 -4.66 3.92 6.91
N PHE A 341 -3.50 3.45 6.46
CA PHE A 341 -2.89 2.25 7.01
C PHE A 341 -2.71 2.33 8.53
N GLN A 342 -3.15 1.28 9.18
CA GLN A 342 -2.97 1.09 10.61
C GLN A 342 -1.58 0.52 10.89
N GLY A 343 -1.18 0.52 12.14
CA GLY A 343 0.06 -0.05 12.60
C GLY A 343 0.56 0.66 13.86
N LYS A 344 1.28 -0.08 14.67
CA LYS A 344 1.91 0.45 15.88
C LYS A 344 3.41 0.30 15.76
N VAL A 345 4.13 1.36 16.11
CA VAL A 345 5.58 1.30 16.24
C VAL A 345 5.91 0.86 17.66
N GLY A 346 6.75 -0.16 17.80
CA GLY A 346 7.17 -0.64 19.11
C GLY A 346 8.29 -1.68 19.00
N ALA A 347 8.69 -2.18 20.14
CA ALA A 347 9.74 -3.20 20.27
C ALA A 347 9.26 -4.37 21.16
N ARG A 348 7.97 -4.65 21.16
CA ARG A 348 7.39 -5.75 21.95
C ARG A 348 7.89 -7.10 21.44
N SER A 349 8.19 -8.00 22.35
CA SER A 349 8.63 -9.34 22.00
C SER A 349 7.44 -10.29 21.79
N PHE A 350 7.52 -11.10 20.75
CA PHE A 350 6.54 -12.14 20.44
C PHE A 350 7.19 -13.51 20.39
N GLU A 351 6.47 -14.50 20.88
CA GLU A 351 6.83 -15.91 20.75
C GLU A 351 5.60 -16.68 20.29
N PHE A 352 5.74 -17.44 19.20
CA PHE A 352 4.70 -18.32 18.67
C PHE A 352 5.10 -19.77 18.86
N ALA A 353 4.12 -20.61 19.13
CA ALA A 353 4.25 -22.06 19.15
C ALA A 353 3.26 -22.66 18.15
N ILE A 354 3.75 -23.45 17.19
CA ILE A 354 2.98 -24.01 16.10
C ILE A 354 2.99 -25.52 16.17
N ASP A 355 1.84 -26.09 16.42
CA ASP A 355 1.59 -27.52 16.24
C ASP A 355 1.08 -27.74 14.82
N PHE A 356 1.98 -28.15 13.93
CA PHE A 356 1.69 -28.53 12.56
C PHE A 356 1.28 -30.01 12.52
N GLY A 357 0.02 -30.28 12.87
CA GLY A 357 -0.54 -31.63 12.87
C GLY A 357 -0.89 -32.14 11.47
N THR A 358 -1.12 -33.45 11.35
CA THR A 358 -1.56 -34.08 10.09
C THR A 358 -2.95 -33.61 9.69
N SER A 359 -3.88 -33.55 10.63
CA SER A 359 -5.27 -33.16 10.41
C SER A 359 -5.55 -31.71 10.76
N ASN A 360 -4.94 -31.20 11.83
CA ASN A 360 -5.20 -29.84 12.31
C ASN A 360 -3.88 -29.14 12.64
N THR A 361 -3.88 -27.83 12.43
CA THR A 361 -2.80 -26.94 12.85
C THR A 361 -3.30 -26.06 13.98
N HIS A 362 -2.50 -25.93 15.05
CA HIS A 362 -2.77 -25.05 16.17
C HIS A 362 -1.63 -24.07 16.36
N ILE A 363 -1.98 -22.84 16.74
CA ILE A 363 -1.02 -21.76 17.03
C ILE A 363 -1.37 -21.15 18.36
N GLU A 364 -0.39 -21.07 19.24
CA GLU A 364 -0.41 -20.27 20.46
C GLU A 364 0.63 -19.16 20.38
N TYR A 365 0.41 -18.08 21.11
CA TYR A 365 1.39 -17.02 21.22
C TYR A 365 1.45 -16.43 22.62
N ARG A 366 2.55 -15.76 22.90
CA ARG A 366 2.67 -14.85 24.03
C ARG A 366 3.40 -13.57 23.62
N MET A 367 3.12 -12.51 24.34
CA MET A 367 3.69 -11.19 24.13
C MET A 367 4.38 -10.74 25.41
N ASP A 368 5.62 -10.22 25.31
CA ASP A 368 6.43 -9.71 26.42
C ASP A 368 6.58 -10.69 27.59
N GLY A 369 6.68 -11.99 27.30
CA GLY A 369 6.76 -13.04 28.32
C GLY A 369 5.47 -13.22 29.15
N GLY A 370 4.36 -12.61 28.73
CA GLY A 370 3.07 -12.67 29.39
C GLY A 370 2.38 -14.03 29.30
N LYS A 371 1.06 -14.02 29.42
CA LYS A 371 0.22 -15.23 29.35
C LYS A 371 0.26 -15.82 27.94
N ILE A 372 0.26 -17.13 27.86
CA ILE A 372 0.08 -17.87 26.61
C ILE A 372 -1.40 -17.86 26.25
N GLU A 373 -1.71 -17.51 25.02
CA GLU A 373 -3.07 -17.42 24.48
C GLU A 373 -3.14 -18.11 23.11
N PRO A 374 -4.28 -18.70 22.75
CA PRO A 374 -4.51 -19.15 21.38
C PRO A 374 -4.36 -17.99 20.41
N PHE A 375 -3.87 -18.28 19.21
CA PHE A 375 -3.73 -17.25 18.19
C PHE A 375 -5.09 -16.65 17.81
N THR A 376 -5.18 -15.35 17.91
CA THR A 376 -6.38 -14.59 17.58
C THR A 376 -6.04 -13.35 16.78
N ILE A 377 -6.96 -12.93 15.92
CA ILE A 377 -6.99 -11.61 15.30
C ILE A 377 -8.28 -10.94 15.74
N LYS A 378 -8.17 -9.88 16.52
CA LYS A 378 -9.31 -9.10 17.01
C LYS A 378 -9.77 -8.10 15.95
N LYS A 379 -10.98 -7.58 16.08
CA LYS A 379 -11.55 -6.59 15.15
C LYS A 379 -10.63 -5.35 14.94
N ASN A 380 -9.95 -4.90 15.99
CA ASN A 380 -8.99 -3.79 15.93
C ASN A 380 -7.59 -4.20 15.42
N GLU A 381 -7.40 -5.45 15.05
CA GLU A 381 -6.21 -6.01 14.43
C GLU A 381 -6.53 -6.57 13.05
N SER A 382 -7.68 -6.18 12.49
CA SER A 382 -8.22 -6.76 11.26
C SER A 382 -7.17 -6.84 10.16
N LEU A 383 -7.09 -8.01 9.55
CA LEU A 383 -6.13 -8.31 8.49
C LEU A 383 -6.54 -7.70 7.16
N ILE A 384 -7.84 -7.62 6.92
CA ILE A 384 -8.43 -7.17 5.68
C ILE A 384 -9.33 -5.99 5.99
N GLN A 385 -9.17 -4.89 5.27
CA GLN A 385 -10.08 -3.78 5.36
C GLN A 385 -10.77 -3.55 4.01
N PRO A 386 -12.11 -3.59 4.01
CA PRO A 386 -12.88 -3.19 2.86
C PRO A 386 -12.86 -1.67 2.71
N MET A 387 -12.75 -1.21 1.47
CA MET A 387 -12.91 0.21 1.15
C MET A 387 -14.36 0.65 1.30
N ASN A 388 -15.29 -0.21 0.90
CA ASN A 388 -16.72 0.05 0.93
C ASN A 388 -17.42 -0.86 1.93
N ILE A 389 -18.50 -0.40 2.51
CA ILE A 389 -19.32 -1.12 3.49
C ILE A 389 -20.76 -1.26 2.99
N GLY A 390 -21.50 -2.24 3.52
CA GLY A 390 -22.94 -2.37 3.26
C GLY A 390 -23.35 -2.99 1.92
N TYR A 391 -22.43 -3.57 1.16
CA TYR A 391 -22.73 -4.15 -0.15
C TYR A 391 -23.34 -5.56 -0.13
N GLY A 392 -23.70 -6.08 1.02
CA GLY A 392 -24.41 -7.36 1.14
C GLY A 392 -24.58 -7.83 2.58
N LYS A 393 -25.41 -8.87 2.76
CA LYS A 393 -25.63 -9.45 4.08
C LYS A 393 -24.44 -10.26 4.57
N ASP A 394 -23.67 -10.90 3.62
CA ASP A 394 -22.49 -11.70 3.92
C ASP A 394 -21.42 -11.56 2.82
N PRO A 395 -20.87 -10.34 2.58
CA PRO A 395 -19.74 -10.17 1.66
C PRO A 395 -18.49 -10.89 2.17
N ASP A 396 -18.43 -11.13 3.47
CA ASP A 396 -17.35 -11.84 4.13
C ASP A 396 -17.19 -13.27 3.59
N ASP A 397 -18.24 -13.94 3.15
CA ASP A 397 -18.18 -15.32 2.68
C ASP A 397 -17.30 -15.48 1.44
N VAL A 398 -17.38 -14.56 0.48
CA VAL A 398 -16.52 -14.59 -0.71
C VAL A 398 -15.09 -14.24 -0.37
N ILE A 399 -14.91 -13.23 0.47
CA ILE A 399 -13.58 -12.80 0.93
C ILE A 399 -12.92 -13.90 1.73
N MET A 400 -13.66 -14.59 2.61
CA MET A 400 -13.17 -15.72 3.40
C MET A 400 -12.81 -16.92 2.54
N ALA A 401 -13.50 -17.14 1.43
CA ALA A 401 -13.15 -18.20 0.50
C ALA A 401 -11.92 -17.89 -0.34
N ASP A 402 -11.74 -16.62 -0.71
CA ASP A 402 -10.63 -16.18 -1.57
C ASP A 402 -9.42 -15.66 -0.81
N PHE A 403 -9.59 -15.17 0.44
CA PHE A 403 -8.50 -14.73 1.30
C PHE A 403 -8.54 -15.45 2.66
N MET A 404 -8.91 -14.70 3.69
CA MET A 404 -8.97 -15.13 5.09
C MET A 404 -10.05 -14.37 5.84
N PRO A 405 -10.53 -14.92 6.96
CA PRO A 405 -11.40 -14.19 7.86
C PRO A 405 -10.73 -12.90 8.37
N SER A 406 -11.46 -11.81 8.43
CA SER A 406 -11.00 -10.56 9.00
C SER A 406 -10.74 -10.66 10.51
N VAL A 407 -11.45 -11.56 11.20
CA VAL A 407 -11.35 -11.85 12.63
C VAL A 407 -11.12 -13.34 12.83
N ILE A 408 -10.13 -13.69 13.68
CA ILE A 408 -9.83 -15.07 14.07
C ILE A 408 -9.92 -15.18 15.59
N GLY A 409 -10.71 -16.11 16.11
CA GLY A 409 -10.82 -16.37 17.55
C GLY A 409 -12.23 -16.56 18.07
N GLU A 410 -13.24 -16.16 17.31
CA GLU A 410 -14.66 -16.37 17.64
C GLU A 410 -15.24 -17.53 16.83
N TYR A 411 -15.74 -17.23 15.63
CA TYR A 411 -16.30 -18.24 14.74
C TYR A 411 -15.19 -19.02 14.03
N PHE A 412 -14.24 -18.32 13.45
CA PHE A 412 -13.02 -18.89 12.87
C PHE A 412 -11.90 -18.84 13.90
N LYS A 413 -11.29 -20.00 14.18
CA LYS A 413 -10.28 -20.12 15.24
C LYS A 413 -9.29 -21.24 14.99
N PHE A 414 -8.18 -21.20 15.70
CA PHE A 414 -7.28 -22.32 15.85
C PHE A 414 -7.73 -23.23 17.01
N PRO A 415 -7.55 -24.57 16.92
CA PRO A 415 -7.00 -25.30 15.77
C PRO A 415 -7.93 -25.23 14.55
N THR A 416 -7.33 -25.09 13.36
CA THR A 416 -8.00 -25.22 12.08
C THR A 416 -7.47 -26.44 11.33
N ARG A 417 -8.17 -26.88 10.28
CA ARG A 417 -7.69 -28.02 9.47
C ARG A 417 -6.37 -27.70 8.79
N THR A 418 -5.47 -28.68 8.73
CA THR A 418 -4.23 -28.61 7.95
C THR A 418 -4.57 -28.87 6.48
N VAL A 419 -5.10 -27.85 5.83
CA VAL A 419 -5.56 -27.87 4.42
C VAL A 419 -5.05 -26.64 3.72
N LEU A 420 -4.58 -26.81 2.49
CA LEU A 420 -4.31 -25.71 1.58
C LEU A 420 -5.38 -25.73 0.48
N SER A 421 -6.07 -24.63 0.30
CA SER A 421 -6.92 -24.40 -0.86
C SER A 421 -6.08 -23.76 -1.97
N GLU A 422 -6.19 -24.25 -3.18
CA GLU A 422 -5.46 -23.73 -4.34
C GLU A 422 -6.36 -23.53 -5.54
N LYS A 423 -5.98 -22.60 -6.42
CA LYS A 423 -6.58 -22.39 -7.73
C LYS A 423 -6.46 -23.67 -8.58
N ALA A 424 -7.52 -24.04 -9.27
CA ALA A 424 -7.48 -25.16 -10.19
C ALA A 424 -6.49 -24.91 -11.35
N GLY A 425 -5.67 -25.93 -11.66
CA GLY A 425 -4.71 -25.86 -12.76
C GLY A 425 -3.43 -25.06 -12.48
N LEU A 426 -3.09 -24.87 -11.20
CA LEU A 426 -1.87 -24.17 -10.79
C LEU A 426 -0.62 -24.97 -11.22
N ASP A 427 0.35 -24.28 -11.81
CA ASP A 427 1.68 -24.84 -12.12
C ASP A 427 2.64 -24.61 -10.96
N TRP A 428 2.83 -25.63 -10.14
CA TRP A 428 3.69 -25.59 -8.96
C TRP A 428 5.19 -25.64 -9.24
N ILE A 429 5.58 -25.89 -10.49
CA ILE A 429 6.98 -26.07 -10.88
C ILE A 429 7.48 -24.93 -11.76
N GLY A 430 6.65 -24.45 -12.69
CA GLY A 430 7.02 -23.47 -13.69
C GLY A 430 6.75 -22.02 -13.33
N THR A 431 5.89 -21.75 -12.32
CA THR A 431 5.49 -20.40 -11.93
C THR A 431 5.64 -20.16 -10.43
N GLU A 432 5.89 -18.91 -10.06
CA GLU A 432 5.80 -18.48 -8.66
C GLU A 432 4.34 -18.44 -8.24
N VAL A 433 3.97 -19.27 -7.28
CA VAL A 433 2.62 -19.31 -6.71
C VAL A 433 2.48 -18.19 -5.69
N VAL A 434 1.38 -17.47 -5.74
CA VAL A 434 1.14 -16.30 -4.90
C VAL A 434 0.23 -16.68 -3.72
N PRO A 435 0.76 -16.75 -2.48
CA PRO A 435 -0.05 -16.99 -1.29
C PRO A 435 -1.09 -15.89 -1.09
N MET A 436 -2.23 -16.25 -0.54
CA MET A 436 -3.41 -15.38 -0.34
C MET A 436 -4.01 -14.75 -1.60
N ALA A 437 -3.54 -15.17 -2.77
CA ALA A 437 -4.16 -14.86 -4.06
C ALA A 437 -4.52 -16.14 -4.81
N GLU A 438 -3.56 -17.03 -5.03
CA GLU A 438 -3.77 -18.31 -5.72
C GLU A 438 -3.94 -19.49 -4.76
N THR A 439 -3.48 -19.32 -3.53
CA THR A 439 -3.64 -20.27 -2.43
C THR A 439 -4.08 -19.56 -1.16
N ASN A 440 -4.80 -20.26 -0.27
CA ASN A 440 -5.11 -19.75 1.07
C ASN A 440 -5.32 -20.86 2.10
N LEU A 441 -5.49 -20.45 3.36
CA LEU A 441 -5.94 -21.31 4.46
C LEU A 441 -7.47 -21.28 4.51
N PRO A 442 -8.18 -22.35 4.13
CA PRO A 442 -9.64 -22.33 4.07
C PRO A 442 -10.24 -22.54 5.47
N PHE A 443 -10.28 -21.49 6.30
CA PHE A 443 -10.91 -21.54 7.62
C PHE A 443 -12.38 -21.98 7.58
N VAL A 444 -13.03 -21.81 6.44
CA VAL A 444 -14.42 -22.21 6.20
C VAL A 444 -14.57 -23.66 5.74
N PHE A 445 -13.48 -24.42 5.61
CA PHE A 445 -13.46 -25.77 5.00
C PHE A 445 -14.51 -26.74 5.56
N GLU A 446 -14.82 -26.66 6.85
CA GLU A 446 -15.78 -27.55 7.49
C GLU A 446 -17.18 -26.95 7.65
N THR A 447 -17.34 -25.67 7.38
CA THR A 447 -18.59 -24.94 7.59
C THR A 447 -19.28 -24.55 6.30
N MET A 448 -18.55 -24.59 5.20
CA MET A 448 -19.00 -24.12 3.90
C MET A 448 -18.45 -25.03 2.78
N ASP A 449 -19.24 -25.29 1.77
CA ASP A 449 -18.76 -25.88 0.54
C ASP A 449 -17.83 -24.92 -0.17
N LEU A 450 -16.56 -25.31 -0.32
CA LEU A 450 -15.61 -24.49 -1.05
C LEU A 450 -16.02 -24.42 -2.53
N PRO A 451 -15.85 -23.27 -3.17
CA PRO A 451 -16.18 -23.10 -4.56
C PRO A 451 -15.49 -24.16 -5.45
N PRO A 452 -16.15 -24.68 -6.47
CA PRO A 452 -15.64 -25.81 -7.29
C PRO A 452 -14.37 -25.50 -8.08
N TYR A 453 -14.01 -24.22 -8.23
CA TYR A 453 -12.76 -23.77 -8.83
C TYR A 453 -11.54 -23.90 -7.90
N ASN A 454 -11.75 -24.18 -6.61
CA ASN A 454 -10.67 -24.42 -5.66
C ASN A 454 -10.45 -25.91 -5.47
N LYS A 455 -9.19 -26.31 -5.45
CA LYS A 455 -8.78 -27.64 -5.01
C LYS A 455 -8.26 -27.55 -3.58
N SER A 456 -8.67 -28.51 -2.75
CA SER A 456 -8.22 -28.60 -1.37
C SER A 456 -7.26 -29.78 -1.22
N HIS A 457 -6.08 -29.49 -0.65
CA HIS A 457 -5.05 -30.49 -0.39
C HIS A 457 -4.89 -30.69 1.10
N VAL A 458 -5.14 -31.94 1.52
CA VAL A 458 -4.91 -32.45 2.86
C VAL A 458 -3.56 -33.21 2.92
N ASP A 459 -3.20 -33.78 4.06
CA ASP A 459 -1.97 -34.59 4.25
C ASP A 459 -0.65 -33.86 3.95
N LEU A 460 -0.65 -32.55 4.04
CA LEU A 460 0.53 -31.70 3.78
C LEU A 460 1.76 -32.15 4.57
N LYS A 461 1.56 -32.59 5.84
CA LYS A 461 2.66 -32.97 6.73
C LYS A 461 3.47 -34.15 6.19
N TRP A 462 2.87 -35.08 5.46
CA TRP A 462 3.49 -36.35 5.04
C TRP A 462 3.77 -36.44 3.53
N ALA A 463 3.21 -35.59 2.72
CA ALA A 463 3.41 -35.60 1.29
C ALA A 463 4.88 -35.38 0.89
N ALA A 464 5.42 -36.17 -0.03
CA ALA A 464 6.83 -36.21 -0.38
C ALA A 464 7.18 -35.66 -1.76
N GLU A 465 6.19 -35.52 -2.63
CA GLU A 465 6.34 -35.05 -4.01
C GLU A 465 6.79 -33.59 -4.09
N VAL A 466 7.45 -33.19 -5.18
CA VAL A 466 7.98 -31.83 -5.35
C VAL A 466 6.86 -30.80 -5.26
N GLU A 467 5.75 -30.99 -5.95
CA GLU A 467 4.58 -30.11 -5.88
C GLU A 467 4.03 -29.99 -4.46
N SER A 468 3.96 -31.10 -3.73
CA SER A 468 3.50 -31.12 -2.34
C SER A 468 4.44 -30.36 -1.40
N GLN A 469 5.74 -30.33 -1.72
CA GLN A 469 6.69 -29.50 -0.96
C GLN A 469 6.46 -28.01 -1.19
N ASN A 470 6.14 -27.61 -2.42
CA ASN A 470 5.79 -26.23 -2.73
C ASN A 470 4.46 -25.84 -2.08
N ARG A 471 3.48 -26.76 -2.00
CA ARG A 471 2.23 -26.55 -1.22
C ARG A 471 2.50 -26.35 0.27
N ILE A 472 3.41 -27.13 0.86
CA ILE A 472 3.83 -26.95 2.27
C ILE A 472 4.47 -25.58 2.45
N CYS A 473 5.34 -25.15 1.55
CA CYS A 473 5.95 -23.84 1.57
C CYS A 473 4.88 -22.74 1.55
N SER A 474 3.94 -22.80 0.61
CA SER A 474 2.85 -21.85 0.51
C SER A 474 1.93 -21.87 1.75
N TYR A 475 1.67 -23.04 2.33
CA TYR A 475 0.91 -23.16 3.58
C TYR A 475 1.61 -22.41 4.72
N PHE A 476 2.91 -22.63 4.90
CA PHE A 476 3.69 -21.94 5.93
C PHE A 476 3.80 -20.44 5.65
N GLU A 477 3.88 -20.05 4.40
CA GLU A 477 3.92 -18.64 4.00
C GLU A 477 2.63 -17.90 4.39
N ASN A 478 1.47 -18.51 4.17
CA ASN A 478 0.19 -18.00 4.67
C ASN A 478 0.20 -17.83 6.21
N LEU A 479 0.73 -18.83 6.96
CA LEU A 479 0.85 -18.70 8.42
C LEU A 479 1.82 -17.59 8.83
N MET A 480 2.97 -17.47 8.14
CA MET A 480 3.95 -16.40 8.40
C MET A 480 3.34 -15.02 8.21
N MET A 481 2.55 -14.82 7.15
CA MET A 481 1.85 -13.55 6.89
C MET A 481 0.87 -13.22 8.02
N LEU A 482 0.11 -14.20 8.53
CA LEU A 482 -0.78 -14.01 9.68
C LEU A 482 -0.02 -13.57 10.93
N MET A 483 1.03 -14.30 11.29
CA MET A 483 1.84 -14.02 12.48
C MET A 483 2.53 -12.66 12.38
N ARG A 484 3.12 -12.34 11.22
CA ARG A 484 3.74 -11.05 10.95
C ARG A 484 2.76 -9.91 11.21
N ASN A 485 1.56 -10.01 10.67
CA ASN A 485 0.56 -8.97 10.82
C ASN A 485 0.11 -8.80 12.28
N LYS A 486 -0.03 -9.91 13.02
CA LYS A 486 -0.28 -9.87 14.47
C LYS A 486 0.81 -9.11 15.22
N VAL A 487 2.08 -9.38 14.92
CA VAL A 487 3.22 -8.70 15.53
C VAL A 487 3.17 -7.20 15.24
N LEU A 488 3.03 -6.81 13.97
CA LEU A 488 3.04 -5.41 13.54
C LEU A 488 1.85 -4.62 14.09
N MET A 489 0.66 -5.19 14.10
CA MET A 489 -0.54 -4.54 14.65
C MET A 489 -0.47 -4.30 16.16
N ASN A 490 0.39 -5.02 16.87
CA ASN A 490 0.59 -4.88 18.30
C ASN A 490 1.89 -4.17 18.70
N GLY A 491 2.61 -3.59 17.75
CA GLY A 491 3.87 -2.88 18.02
C GLY A 491 5.02 -3.82 18.38
N GLY A 492 5.05 -5.00 17.76
CA GLY A 492 6.11 -5.97 17.96
C GLY A 492 7.33 -5.75 17.08
N ASP A 493 8.45 -6.31 17.50
CA ASP A 493 9.68 -6.38 16.71
C ASP A 493 9.69 -7.72 15.95
N LEU A 494 9.62 -7.63 14.62
CA LEU A 494 9.66 -8.81 13.76
C LEU A 494 10.97 -9.57 13.91
N SER A 495 12.09 -8.87 13.92
CA SER A 495 13.42 -9.48 13.96
C SER A 495 13.72 -10.21 15.28
N ALA A 496 13.06 -9.81 16.37
CA ALA A 496 13.16 -10.43 17.68
C ALA A 496 12.08 -11.49 17.97
N THR A 497 11.16 -11.70 17.02
CA THR A 497 10.06 -12.66 17.18
C THR A 497 10.56 -14.09 17.09
N LYS A 498 10.17 -14.94 18.05
CA LYS A 498 10.52 -16.37 18.07
C LYS A 498 9.36 -17.21 17.57
N ILE A 499 9.68 -18.24 16.79
CA ILE A 499 8.72 -19.22 16.29
C ILE A 499 9.22 -20.62 16.62
N ALA A 500 8.49 -21.32 17.48
CA ALA A 500 8.73 -22.73 17.78
C ALA A 500 7.73 -23.59 17.01
N TRP A 501 8.21 -24.61 16.32
CA TRP A 501 7.36 -25.60 15.67
C TRP A 501 7.72 -27.02 16.09
N PHE A 502 6.75 -27.92 16.03
CA PHE A 502 6.86 -29.27 16.56
C PHE A 502 6.80 -30.30 15.44
N TYR A 503 7.57 -31.38 15.61
CA TYR A 503 7.58 -32.51 14.69
C TYR A 503 7.45 -33.86 15.44
N PRO A 504 6.76 -34.85 14.86
CA PRO A 504 6.64 -36.19 15.48
C PRO A 504 7.95 -36.95 15.44
N ALA A 505 8.22 -37.72 16.46
CA ALA A 505 9.45 -38.54 16.56
C ALA A 505 9.61 -39.53 15.39
N SER A 506 8.52 -39.92 14.73
CA SER A 506 8.51 -40.78 13.54
C SER A 506 8.97 -40.09 12.25
N MET A 507 9.10 -38.77 12.25
CA MET A 507 9.52 -38.03 11.06
C MET A 507 11.00 -38.21 10.77
N SER A 508 11.34 -38.56 9.52
CA SER A 508 12.74 -38.76 9.14
C SER A 508 13.56 -37.46 9.27
N SER A 509 14.81 -37.56 9.67
CA SER A 509 15.72 -36.40 9.84
C SER A 509 15.82 -35.55 8.59
N LYS A 510 15.81 -36.17 7.41
CA LYS A 510 15.83 -35.43 6.12
C LYS A 510 14.61 -34.55 5.97
N ARG A 511 13.43 -35.02 6.37
CA ARG A 511 12.18 -34.26 6.30
C ARG A 511 12.14 -33.13 7.32
N VAL A 512 12.54 -33.42 8.56
CA VAL A 512 12.66 -32.39 9.62
C VAL A 512 13.57 -31.25 9.16
N THR A 513 14.73 -31.60 8.60
CA THR A 513 15.66 -30.59 8.04
C THR A 513 15.00 -29.76 6.96
N LYS A 514 14.34 -30.39 5.99
CA LYS A 514 13.69 -29.66 4.88
C LYS A 514 12.60 -28.70 5.36
N ILE A 515 11.73 -29.15 6.28
CA ILE A 515 10.68 -28.31 6.86
C ILE A 515 11.30 -27.15 7.67
N ARG A 516 12.31 -27.44 8.48
CA ARG A 516 13.04 -26.39 9.22
C ARG A 516 13.65 -25.34 8.30
N ASP A 517 14.29 -25.77 7.22
CA ASP A 517 14.93 -24.86 6.27
C ASP A 517 13.89 -24.00 5.54
N THR A 518 12.67 -24.55 5.26
CA THR A 518 11.54 -23.76 4.77
C THR A 518 11.11 -22.70 5.78
N TRP A 519 10.94 -23.03 7.05
CA TRP A 519 10.62 -22.08 8.11
C TRP A 519 11.68 -20.96 8.21
N LYS A 520 12.96 -21.30 8.14
CA LYS A 520 14.06 -20.34 8.21
C LYS A 520 14.07 -19.39 7.01
N MET A 521 13.87 -19.92 5.81
CA MET A 521 13.80 -19.15 4.58
C MET A 521 12.65 -18.12 4.67
N LEU A 522 11.45 -18.56 5.01
CA LEU A 522 10.27 -17.70 5.13
C LEU A 522 10.43 -16.68 6.26
N TYR A 523 11.06 -17.05 7.35
CA TYR A 523 11.37 -16.12 8.44
C TYR A 523 12.26 -14.98 7.97
N GLY A 524 13.30 -15.29 7.20
CA GLY A 524 14.17 -14.27 6.60
C GLY A 524 13.39 -13.29 5.71
N ILE A 525 12.43 -13.79 4.92
CA ILE A 525 11.62 -12.97 4.01
C ILE A 525 10.65 -12.07 4.79
N TYR A 526 9.91 -12.62 5.76
CA TYR A 526 8.78 -11.93 6.38
C TYR A 526 9.10 -11.25 7.71
N PHE A 527 10.17 -11.68 8.41
CA PHE A 527 10.54 -11.16 9.72
C PHE A 527 11.90 -10.45 9.73
N GLY A 528 12.80 -10.78 8.80
CA GLY A 528 14.08 -10.07 8.61
C GLY A 528 15.10 -10.25 9.74
N GLY A 529 14.86 -11.20 10.67
CA GLY A 529 15.74 -11.50 11.79
C GLY A 529 16.68 -12.68 11.53
N ASP A 530 17.49 -13.03 12.55
CA ASP A 530 18.36 -14.20 12.50
C ASP A 530 17.54 -15.49 12.68
N SER A 531 17.26 -16.17 11.58
CA SER A 531 16.47 -17.39 11.58
C SER A 531 17.11 -18.55 12.35
N ASP A 532 18.44 -18.55 12.53
CA ASP A 532 19.13 -19.63 13.27
C ASP A 532 18.84 -19.58 14.77
N THR A 533 18.63 -18.39 15.30
CA THR A 533 18.32 -18.20 16.71
C THR A 533 16.81 -18.09 17.00
N GLN A 534 16.02 -17.65 16.02
CA GLN A 534 14.60 -17.36 16.22
C GLN A 534 13.67 -18.53 15.85
N ILE A 535 14.09 -19.42 14.94
CA ILE A 535 13.33 -20.63 14.59
C ILE A 535 13.74 -21.80 15.46
N ILE A 536 12.85 -22.23 16.34
CA ILE A 536 13.07 -23.32 17.30
C ILE A 536 12.35 -24.57 16.79
N THR A 537 13.09 -25.67 16.70
CA THR A 537 12.56 -26.97 16.25
C THR A 537 12.55 -27.93 17.41
N MET A 538 11.41 -28.51 17.76
CA MET A 538 11.27 -29.44 18.89
C MET A 538 10.49 -30.70 18.51
N SER A 539 10.86 -31.82 19.11
CA SER A 539 10.06 -33.03 18.96
C SER A 539 8.80 -33.00 19.85
N GLU A 540 7.65 -33.36 19.29
CA GLU A 540 6.37 -33.46 20.02
C GLU A 540 6.48 -34.31 21.28
N SER A 541 7.26 -35.39 21.25
CA SER A 541 7.45 -36.28 22.39
C SER A 541 8.23 -35.65 23.56
N VAL A 542 8.98 -34.58 23.34
CA VAL A 542 9.80 -33.92 24.38
C VAL A 542 9.03 -32.76 25.03
N VAL A 543 8.06 -32.19 24.39
CA VAL A 543 7.29 -31.02 24.86
C VAL A 543 6.55 -31.33 26.19
N PRO A 544 5.83 -32.47 26.35
CA PRO A 544 5.16 -32.79 27.60
C PRO A 544 6.13 -32.93 28.78
N TYR A 545 7.36 -33.39 28.54
CA TYR A 545 8.39 -33.47 29.57
C TYR A 545 8.80 -32.07 30.08
N TYR A 546 9.01 -31.12 29.20
CA TYR A 546 9.32 -29.73 29.60
C TYR A 546 8.17 -29.09 30.37
N TYR A 547 6.93 -29.32 29.94
CA TYR A 547 5.75 -28.84 30.65
C TYR A 547 5.68 -29.45 32.07
N TYR A 548 5.86 -30.75 32.17
CA TYR A 548 5.89 -31.46 33.48
C TYR A 548 7.00 -30.91 34.36
N LYS A 549 8.23 -30.79 33.84
CA LYS A 549 9.40 -30.30 34.60
C LYS A 549 9.19 -28.88 35.14
N LYS A 550 8.51 -28.02 34.36
CA LYS A 550 8.20 -26.64 34.76
C LYS A 550 7.15 -26.57 35.87
N ASN A 551 6.18 -27.47 35.86
CA ASN A 551 5.02 -27.42 36.74
C ASN A 551 5.10 -28.42 37.93
N SER A 552 6.06 -29.34 37.93
CA SER A 552 6.25 -30.31 38.99
C SER A 552 7.65 -30.23 39.60
N LYS A 553 7.72 -30.31 40.94
CA LYS A 553 8.99 -30.39 41.69
C LYS A 553 9.51 -31.83 41.80
N ALA A 554 8.78 -32.82 41.27
CA ALA A 554 9.15 -34.23 41.40
C ALA A 554 10.24 -34.61 40.39
N THR A 555 11.22 -35.40 40.83
CA THR A 555 12.33 -35.95 40.03
C THR A 555 12.06 -37.42 39.65
N THR A 556 10.88 -37.68 39.16
CA THR A 556 10.48 -39.06 38.79
C THR A 556 10.54 -39.27 37.28
N ASN A 557 10.63 -40.52 36.85
CA ASN A 557 10.50 -40.89 35.44
C ASN A 557 9.09 -40.53 34.96
N VAL A 558 9.01 -39.87 33.80
CA VAL A 558 7.76 -39.45 33.19
C VAL A 558 7.55 -40.24 31.91
N VAL A 559 6.37 -40.79 31.75
CA VAL A 559 5.92 -41.40 30.50
C VAL A 559 4.83 -40.51 29.95
N SER A 560 5.04 -39.96 28.74
CA SER A 560 4.02 -39.24 27.99
C SER A 560 3.42 -40.21 26.98
N VAL A 561 2.10 -40.30 26.97
CA VAL A 561 1.35 -41.07 25.97
C VAL A 561 0.59 -40.09 25.11
N ASP A 562 0.90 -40.09 23.84
CA ASP A 562 0.18 -39.34 22.81
C ASP A 562 -0.64 -40.35 22.00
N ILE A 563 -1.96 -40.17 22.00
CA ILE A 563 -2.89 -40.99 21.24
C ILE A 563 -3.41 -40.08 20.11
N GLY A 564 -2.71 -40.12 18.97
CA GLY A 564 -3.06 -39.39 17.77
C GLY A 564 -4.29 -39.92 17.04
#